data_c70ee3d902d7a90e4b2e836f672fd480
#
_entry.id   c70ee3d902d7a90e4b2e836f672fd480
#
_cell.length_a   1.000
_cell.length_b   1.000
_cell.length_c   1.000
_cell.angle_alpha   90.00
_cell.angle_beta   90.00
_cell.angle_gamma   90.00
#
_symmetry.space_group_name_H-M   'P 1'
#
loop_
_entity.id
_entity.type
_entity.pdbx_description
1 polymer ?
#
loop_
_entity_poly.entity_id
_entity_poly.type
_entity_poly.pdbx_seq_one_letter_code
_entity_poly.pdbx_strand_id
1 'polypeptide(L)'
;RDVSRESEGGLYSQRIDTSYRWSMAWFIFSEVMFFAAFFGALFYARAISVPWLGDIDNKSILWPDFQASWPNAGPGGIVEPFQTIGPWPIPTINTALLLLSGRSSWCCRATSTCTRTVT
;
A
#
# COMPACT_ATOMS: atom_id res chain seq x y z
N ARG A 1 10.80 11.02 -23.06
CA ARG A 1 12.11 10.88 -23.76
C ARG A 1 12.93 12.15 -23.66
N ASP A 2 12.33 13.33 -23.77
CA ASP A 2 13.06 14.60 -23.75
C ASP A 2 13.63 14.92 -22.36
N VAL A 3 12.88 14.71 -21.30
CA VAL A 3 13.33 14.91 -19.91
C VAL A 3 14.54 14.03 -19.56
N SER A 4 14.56 12.78 -20.04
CA SER A 4 15.71 11.89 -19.82
C SER A 4 16.96 12.38 -20.57
N ARG A 5 16.79 12.87 -21.80
CA ARG A 5 17.88 13.44 -22.60
C ARG A 5 18.48 14.70 -21.97
N GLU A 6 17.64 15.58 -21.48
CA GLU A 6 18.06 16.80 -20.80
C GLU A 6 18.79 16.50 -19.50
N SER A 7 18.31 15.51 -18.73
CA SER A 7 18.97 15.06 -17.51
C SER A 7 20.33 14.41 -17.78
N GLU A 8 20.43 13.59 -18.82
CA GLU A 8 21.68 12.95 -19.23
C GLU A 8 22.67 13.94 -19.85
N GLY A 9 22.19 14.98 -20.51
CA GLY A 9 22.97 16.07 -21.08
C GLY A 9 23.60 17.01 -20.05
N GLY A 10 23.32 16.87 -18.75
CA GLY A 10 23.87 17.70 -17.68
C GLY A 10 23.38 19.14 -17.70
N LEU A 11 22.26 19.41 -18.35
CA LEU A 11 21.66 20.75 -18.45
C LEU A 11 21.05 21.25 -17.12
N TYR A 12 20.81 20.37 -16.16
CA TYR A 12 20.21 20.69 -14.88
C TYR A 12 21.28 21.04 -13.84
N SER A 13 21.04 22.15 -13.12
CA SER A 13 21.86 22.51 -11.97
C SER A 13 21.62 21.56 -10.80
N GLN A 14 22.58 21.46 -9.89
CA GLN A 14 22.46 20.63 -8.68
C GLN A 14 21.24 21.00 -7.81
N ARG A 15 20.78 22.25 -7.84
CA ARG A 15 19.55 22.67 -7.17
C ARG A 15 18.30 22.00 -7.74
N ILE A 16 18.25 21.84 -9.05
CA ILE A 16 17.12 21.18 -9.73
C ILE A 16 17.10 19.69 -9.41
N ASP A 17 18.25 19.02 -9.42
CA ASP A 17 18.36 17.61 -9.01
C ASP A 17 17.88 17.41 -7.56
N THR A 18 18.29 18.28 -6.64
CA THR A 18 17.82 18.25 -5.25
C THR A 18 16.29 18.43 -5.16
N SER A 19 15.73 19.35 -5.95
CA SER A 19 14.29 19.60 -5.99
C SER A 19 13.51 18.37 -6.46
N TYR A 20 13.98 17.67 -7.51
CA TYR A 20 13.35 16.43 -7.96
C TYR A 20 13.42 15.32 -6.92
N ARG A 21 14.51 15.18 -6.21
CA ARG A 21 14.66 14.21 -5.12
C ARG A 21 13.69 14.47 -3.97
N TRP A 22 13.55 15.73 -3.58
CA TRP A 22 12.58 16.14 -2.56
C TRP A 22 11.15 15.91 -3.01
N SER A 23 10.83 16.23 -4.25
CA SER A 23 9.49 15.96 -4.81
C SER A 23 9.15 14.47 -4.76
N MET A 24 10.10 13.61 -5.14
CA MET A 24 9.91 12.16 -5.05
C MET A 24 9.78 11.68 -3.62
N ALA A 25 10.55 12.23 -2.69
CA ALA A 25 10.46 11.89 -1.27
C ALA A 25 9.08 12.26 -0.70
N TRP A 26 8.55 13.43 -1.02
CA TRP A 26 7.21 13.86 -0.61
C TRP A 26 6.10 12.99 -1.23
N PHE A 27 6.25 12.60 -2.47
CA PHE A 27 5.33 11.68 -3.11
C PHE A 27 5.29 10.33 -2.37
N ILE A 28 6.45 9.73 -2.11
CA ILE A 28 6.54 8.47 -1.36
C ILE A 28 5.98 8.63 0.05
N PHE A 29 6.25 9.74 0.72
CA PHE A 29 5.70 10.03 2.04
C PHE A 29 4.17 10.08 2.03
N SER A 30 3.56 10.71 1.04
CA SER A 30 2.10 10.76 0.90
C SER A 30 1.48 9.37 0.74
N GLU A 31 2.10 8.50 -0.05
CA GLU A 31 1.66 7.11 -0.21
C GLU A 31 1.76 6.31 1.09
N VAL A 32 2.87 6.46 1.81
CA VAL A 32 3.05 5.81 3.12
C VAL A 32 1.98 6.28 4.12
N MET A 33 1.68 7.58 4.16
CA MET A 33 0.65 8.12 5.05
C MET A 33 -0.76 7.66 4.66
N PHE A 34 -1.03 7.54 3.37
CA PHE A 34 -2.29 6.98 2.87
C PHE A 34 -2.50 5.54 3.37
N PHE A 35 -1.51 4.68 3.20
CA PHE A 35 -1.59 3.32 3.72
C PHE A 35 -1.65 3.27 5.25
N ALA A 36 -0.91 4.11 5.93
CA ALA A 36 -0.94 4.20 7.39
C ALA A 36 -2.34 4.54 7.91
N ALA A 37 -3.08 5.42 7.24
CA ALA A 37 -4.47 5.73 7.59
C ALA A 37 -5.39 4.51 7.47
N PHE A 38 -5.28 3.74 6.39
CA PHE A 38 -6.07 2.52 6.22
C PHE A 38 -5.72 1.44 7.24
N PHE A 39 -4.44 1.20 7.47
CA PHE A 39 -4.00 0.24 8.49
C PHE A 39 -4.38 0.68 9.90
N GLY A 40 -4.32 1.98 10.19
CA GLY A 40 -4.79 2.54 11.46
C GLY A 40 -6.29 2.33 11.66
N ALA A 41 -7.09 2.57 10.63
CA ALA A 41 -8.53 2.31 10.66
C ALA A 41 -8.84 0.81 10.84
N LEU A 42 -8.13 -0.06 10.15
CA LEU A 42 -8.26 -1.52 10.29
C LEU A 42 -7.89 -1.96 11.72
N PHE A 43 -6.81 -1.46 12.26
CA PHE A 43 -6.40 -1.75 13.64
C PHE A 43 -7.45 -1.29 14.64
N TYR A 44 -7.96 -0.06 14.48
CA TYR A 44 -9.04 0.46 15.32
C TYR A 44 -10.28 -0.42 15.26
N ALA A 45 -10.72 -0.79 14.07
CA ALA A 45 -11.88 -1.64 13.89
C ALA A 45 -11.70 -3.00 14.58
N ARG A 46 -10.57 -3.66 14.36
CA ARG A 46 -10.32 -4.99 14.87
C ARG A 46 -10.02 -5.03 16.36
N ALA A 47 -9.21 -4.11 16.87
CA ALA A 47 -8.71 -4.15 18.24
C ALA A 47 -9.60 -3.43 19.25
N ILE A 48 -10.38 -2.46 18.80
CA ILE A 48 -11.19 -1.62 19.68
C ILE A 48 -12.68 -1.79 19.38
N SER A 49 -13.12 -1.54 18.14
CA SER A 49 -14.56 -1.51 17.83
C SER A 49 -15.23 -2.88 17.96
N VAL A 50 -14.64 -3.93 17.43
CA VAL A 50 -15.24 -5.28 17.46
C VAL A 50 -15.33 -5.82 18.91
N PRO A 51 -14.27 -5.77 19.74
CA PRO A 51 -14.37 -6.17 21.14
C PRO A 51 -15.37 -5.33 21.93
N TRP A 52 -15.37 -4.00 21.74
CA TRP A 52 -16.28 -3.10 22.42
C TRP A 52 -17.76 -3.38 22.11
N LEU A 53 -18.10 -3.67 20.86
CA LEU A 53 -19.45 -4.08 20.45
C LEU A 53 -19.84 -5.45 21.00
N GLY A 54 -18.88 -6.33 21.22
CA GLY A 54 -19.09 -7.66 21.79
C GLY A 54 -19.14 -7.70 23.32
N ASP A 55 -18.88 -6.58 23.99
CA ASP A 55 -18.93 -6.47 25.45
C ASP A 55 -20.36 -6.66 25.96
N ILE A 56 -20.49 -7.30 27.12
CA ILE A 56 -21.78 -7.73 27.68
C ILE A 56 -22.75 -6.54 27.83
N ASP A 57 -22.28 -5.42 28.29
CA ASP A 57 -23.10 -4.23 28.51
C ASP A 57 -23.61 -3.63 27.18
N ASN A 58 -22.75 -3.51 26.20
CA ASN A 58 -23.10 -2.94 24.89
C ASN A 58 -23.94 -3.92 24.05
N LYS A 59 -23.61 -5.21 24.12
CA LYS A 59 -24.32 -6.26 23.40
C LYS A 59 -25.78 -6.35 23.86
N SER A 60 -26.05 -6.30 25.16
CA SER A 60 -27.39 -6.44 25.70
C SER A 60 -28.34 -5.30 25.31
N ILE A 61 -27.81 -4.10 25.10
CA ILE A 61 -28.59 -2.88 24.84
C ILE A 61 -28.71 -2.58 23.35
N LEU A 62 -27.62 -2.72 22.61
CA LEU A 62 -27.56 -2.26 21.22
C LEU A 62 -27.75 -3.39 20.20
N TRP A 63 -27.04 -4.50 20.38
CA TRP A 63 -26.96 -5.57 19.37
C TRP A 63 -26.90 -6.95 20.00
N PRO A 64 -28.03 -7.52 20.46
CA PRO A 64 -28.06 -8.79 21.19
C PRO A 64 -27.50 -9.98 20.38
N ASP A 65 -27.67 -9.95 19.06
CA ASP A 65 -27.23 -11.03 18.17
C ASP A 65 -25.79 -10.90 17.64
N PHE A 66 -25.10 -9.80 18.00
CA PHE A 66 -23.75 -9.55 17.51
C PHE A 66 -22.73 -10.50 18.16
N GLN A 67 -21.91 -11.12 17.34
CA GLN A 67 -20.77 -11.92 17.78
C GLN A 67 -19.46 -11.23 17.40
N ALA A 68 -18.59 -11.00 18.40
CA ALA A 68 -17.29 -10.40 18.22
C ALA A 68 -16.31 -11.37 17.56
N SER A 69 -16.55 -11.70 16.30
CA SER A 69 -15.68 -12.53 15.49
C SER A 69 -15.02 -11.71 14.39
N TRP A 70 -13.87 -12.14 13.90
CA TRP A 70 -13.18 -11.52 12.78
C TRP A 70 -12.87 -12.57 11.70
N PRO A 71 -13.17 -12.31 10.42
CA PRO A 71 -13.81 -11.12 9.83
C PRO A 71 -15.32 -11.03 10.11
N ASN A 72 -15.86 -9.79 10.13
CA ASN A 72 -17.26 -9.53 10.46
C ASN A 72 -17.87 -8.51 9.50
N ALA A 73 -19.12 -8.71 9.12
CA ALA A 73 -19.88 -7.80 8.25
C ALA A 73 -20.49 -6.60 8.99
N GLY A 74 -20.32 -6.52 10.32
CA GLY A 74 -20.91 -5.48 11.18
C GLY A 74 -22.18 -5.93 11.88
N PRO A 75 -22.67 -5.13 12.84
CA PRO A 75 -23.92 -5.42 13.56
C PRO A 75 -25.15 -5.17 12.68
N GLY A 76 -26.26 -5.83 13.01
CA GLY A 76 -27.58 -5.56 12.43
C GLY A 76 -27.88 -6.22 11.09
N GLY A 77 -26.98 -7.04 10.54
CA GLY A 77 -27.23 -7.77 9.30
C GLY A 77 -27.47 -6.88 8.07
N ILE A 78 -27.00 -5.63 8.11
CA ILE A 78 -27.17 -4.64 7.01
C ILE A 78 -26.33 -5.04 5.79
N VAL A 79 -25.22 -5.70 6.03
CA VAL A 79 -24.29 -6.16 4.98
C VAL A 79 -24.39 -7.67 4.87
N GLU A 80 -24.56 -8.18 3.66
CA GLU A 80 -24.54 -9.62 3.42
C GLU A 80 -23.22 -10.26 3.87
N PRO A 81 -23.27 -11.49 4.42
CA PRO A 81 -22.06 -12.18 4.83
C PRO A 81 -21.14 -12.38 3.61
N PHE A 82 -19.95 -11.82 3.66
CA PHE A 82 -18.97 -11.93 2.60
C PHE A 82 -17.90 -12.97 2.92
N GLN A 83 -17.38 -13.58 1.88
CA GLN A 83 -16.22 -14.45 2.00
C GLN A 83 -14.96 -13.65 1.70
N THR A 84 -13.96 -13.77 2.56
CA THR A 84 -12.65 -13.17 2.33
C THR A 84 -11.95 -13.85 1.16
N ILE A 85 -11.34 -13.05 0.29
CA ILE A 85 -10.55 -13.56 -0.83
C ILE A 85 -9.33 -14.28 -0.27
N GLY A 86 -9.18 -15.56 -0.62
CA GLY A 86 -8.01 -16.34 -0.23
C GLY A 86 -6.73 -15.82 -0.88
N PRO A 87 -5.54 -16.15 -0.33
CA PRO A 87 -4.27 -15.72 -0.89
C PRO A 87 -3.96 -16.31 -2.27
N TRP A 88 -4.64 -17.38 -2.65
CA TRP A 88 -4.49 -18.10 -3.92
C TRP A 88 -5.76 -17.99 -4.77
N PRO A 89 -5.66 -17.89 -6.13
CA PRO A 89 -4.43 -17.72 -6.95
C PRO A 89 -4.10 -16.25 -7.24
N ILE A 90 -5.11 -15.35 -7.24
CA ILE A 90 -5.01 -14.00 -7.79
C ILE A 90 -4.03 -13.09 -7.04
N PRO A 91 -4.08 -12.94 -5.70
CA PRO A 91 -3.15 -12.07 -4.99
C PRO A 91 -1.69 -12.52 -5.11
N THR A 92 -1.46 -13.84 -5.16
CA THR A 92 -0.12 -14.39 -5.31
C THR A 92 0.47 -14.10 -6.69
N ILE A 93 -0.33 -14.25 -7.75
CA ILE A 93 0.09 -13.92 -9.13
C ILE A 93 0.43 -12.43 -9.23
N ASN A 94 -0.42 -11.56 -8.67
CA ASN A 94 -0.18 -10.13 -8.67
C ASN A 94 1.13 -9.76 -7.96
N THR A 95 1.39 -10.35 -6.80
CA THR A 95 2.64 -10.14 -6.06
C THR A 95 3.85 -10.63 -6.86
N ALA A 96 3.76 -11.79 -7.50
CA ALA A 96 4.84 -12.31 -8.34
C ALA A 96 5.13 -11.37 -9.52
N LEU A 97 4.10 -10.87 -10.20
CA LEU A 97 4.25 -9.92 -11.30
C LEU A 97 4.91 -8.60 -10.84
N LEU A 98 4.52 -8.06 -9.68
CA LEU A 98 5.14 -6.86 -9.11
C LEU A 98 6.63 -7.07 -8.79
N LEU A 99 6.98 -8.20 -8.20
CA LEU A 99 8.38 -8.54 -7.90
C LEU A 99 9.21 -8.72 -9.17
N LEU A 100 8.66 -9.37 -10.19
CA LEU A 100 9.34 -9.54 -11.48
C LEU A 100 9.54 -8.19 -12.19
N SER A 101 8.55 -7.33 -12.20
CA SER A 101 8.65 -5.99 -12.79
C SER A 101 9.70 -5.13 -12.10
N GLY A 102 9.78 -5.19 -10.77
CA GLY A 102 10.82 -4.51 -10.00
C GLY A 102 12.23 -4.99 -10.37
N ARG A 103 12.43 -6.30 -10.48
CA ARG A 103 13.72 -6.88 -10.88
C ARG A 103 14.15 -6.48 -12.29
N SER A 104 13.22 -6.44 -13.24
CA SER A 104 13.54 -6.03 -14.63
C SER A 104 14.03 -4.59 -14.69
N SER A 105 13.43 -3.68 -13.95
CA SER A 105 13.86 -2.28 -13.84
C SER A 105 15.28 -2.13 -13.27
N TRP A 106 15.63 -2.94 -12.28
CA TRP A 106 16.97 -2.96 -11.70
C TRP A 106 18.01 -3.52 -12.69
N CYS A 107 17.68 -4.57 -13.41
CA CYS A 107 18.57 -5.17 -14.39
C CYS A 107 18.89 -4.20 -15.54
N CYS A 108 17.87 -3.52 -16.09
CA CYS A 108 18.07 -2.50 -17.13
C CYS A 108 18.96 -1.34 -16.66
N ARG A 109 18.83 -0.90 -15.42
CA ARG A 109 19.66 0.16 -14.86
C ARG A 109 21.11 -0.30 -14.68
N ALA A 110 21.34 -1.51 -14.22
CA ALA A 110 22.69 -2.08 -14.08
C ALA A 110 23.40 -2.22 -15.43
N THR A 111 22.68 -2.62 -16.48
CA THR A 111 23.24 -2.79 -17.83
C THR A 111 23.60 -1.45 -18.46
N SER A 112 22.79 -0.42 -18.30
CA SER A 112 23.08 0.92 -18.81
C SER A 112 24.27 1.59 -18.13
N THR A 113 24.53 1.27 -16.86
CA THR A 113 25.71 1.75 -16.14
C THR A 113 26.98 1.02 -16.61
N CYS A 114 26.88 -0.27 -16.97
CA CYS A 114 28.01 -1.06 -17.44
C CYS A 114 28.49 -0.61 -18.83
N THR A 115 27.59 -0.16 -19.69
CA THR A 115 27.95 0.31 -21.05
C THR A 115 28.64 1.68 -21.02
N ARG A 116 28.45 2.46 -19.96
CA ARG A 116 29.03 3.81 -19.81
C ARG A 116 30.49 3.81 -19.32
N THR A 117 30.97 2.69 -18.76
CA THR A 117 32.35 2.58 -18.22
C THR A 117 33.34 2.08 -19.25
N VAL A 118 32.91 1.76 -20.46
CA VAL A 118 33.76 1.17 -21.52
C VAL A 118 34.04 2.17 -22.67
N THR A 119 33.52 3.38 -22.61
CA THR A 119 33.83 4.47 -23.55
C THR A 119 34.54 5.61 -22.84
#